data_775b4baf3db8c25349bae69a6ebbcfda
#
_entry.id   775b4baf3db8c25349bae69a6ebbcfda
#
_cell.length_a   1.000
_cell.length_b   1.000
_cell.length_c   1.000
_cell.angle_alpha   90.00
_cell.angle_beta   90.00
_cell.angle_gamma   90.00
#
_symmetry.space_group_name_H-M   'P 1'
#
loop_
_entity.id
_entity.type
_entity.pdbx_description
1 polymer ?
#
loop_
_entity_poly.entity_id
_entity_poly.type
_entity_poly.pdbx_seq_one_letter_code
_entity_poly.pdbx_strand_id
1 'polypeptide(L)'
;MDHCNLYTDIATRTGGDIYIGVVGPVRTGKSTFIKRFMELMVLPEIQSEAFSQRARDELPQSAAGRTIMTTEPKFVPEQAVSIDLEDGASFRTRLIDCVGYMVPGAMGHEENEKPRMVKSPWFDEEVPFDVAAETGTRKVICEHSTIGLVVTTDGS
;
A
#
# COMPACT_ATOMS: atom_id res chain seq x y z
N MET A 1 29.52 -4.75 -20.25
CA MET A 1 28.69 -4.19 -19.17
C MET A 1 27.64 -5.23 -18.85
N ASP A 2 27.81 -5.89 -17.72
CA ASP A 2 26.80 -6.84 -17.25
C ASP A 2 25.53 -6.05 -16.95
N HIS A 3 24.52 -6.26 -17.79
CA HIS A 3 23.17 -5.86 -17.44
C HIS A 3 22.81 -6.66 -16.19
N CYS A 4 23.09 -6.10 -15.03
CA CYS A 4 22.57 -6.63 -13.78
C CYS A 4 21.05 -6.70 -13.97
N ASN A 5 20.55 -7.91 -14.09
CA ASN A 5 19.12 -8.09 -14.33
C ASN A 5 18.42 -7.66 -13.03
N LEU A 6 17.86 -6.46 -13.03
CA LEU A 6 17.19 -5.85 -11.90
C LEU A 6 16.16 -6.79 -11.27
N TYR A 7 15.48 -7.56 -12.10
CA TYR A 7 14.49 -8.53 -11.63
C TYR A 7 15.12 -9.69 -10.87
N THR A 8 16.28 -10.17 -11.34
CA THR A 8 17.04 -11.22 -10.66
C THR A 8 17.58 -10.71 -9.30
N ASP A 9 18.07 -9.48 -9.26
CA ASP A 9 18.55 -8.86 -8.02
C ASP A 9 17.40 -8.71 -7.00
N ILE A 10 16.25 -8.21 -7.43
CA ILE A 10 15.06 -8.09 -6.58
C ILE A 10 14.62 -9.47 -6.08
N ALA A 11 14.49 -10.45 -6.96
CA ALA A 11 14.07 -11.80 -6.59
C ALA A 11 15.04 -12.46 -5.61
N THR A 12 16.34 -12.26 -5.79
CA THR A 12 17.37 -12.80 -4.90
C THR A 12 17.31 -12.17 -3.50
N ARG A 13 17.13 -10.85 -3.44
CA ARG A 13 17.07 -10.12 -2.15
C ARG A 13 15.82 -10.46 -1.33
N THR A 14 14.72 -10.76 -1.99
CA THR A 14 13.41 -10.96 -1.36
C THR A 14 13.03 -12.43 -1.23
N GLY A 15 13.87 -13.34 -1.71
CA GLY A 15 13.52 -14.77 -1.76
C GLY A 15 12.35 -15.08 -2.70
N GLY A 16 12.13 -14.23 -3.71
CA GLY A 16 11.06 -14.37 -4.69
C GLY A 16 9.77 -13.61 -4.33
N ASP A 17 9.74 -12.92 -3.19
CA ASP A 17 8.58 -12.10 -2.80
C ASP A 17 8.79 -10.65 -3.24
N ILE A 18 7.80 -10.08 -3.92
CA ILE A 18 7.79 -8.68 -4.33
C ILE A 18 6.66 -7.96 -3.60
N TYR A 19 7.03 -7.06 -2.70
CA TYR A 19 6.10 -6.24 -1.95
C TYR A 19 6.03 -4.84 -2.55
N ILE A 20 4.86 -4.47 -3.06
CA ILE A 20 4.62 -3.20 -3.74
C ILE A 20 4.00 -2.21 -2.74
N GLY A 21 4.80 -1.28 -2.23
CA GLY A 21 4.33 -0.20 -1.38
C GLY A 21 3.68 0.90 -2.22
N VAL A 22 2.37 1.10 -2.06
CA VAL A 22 1.63 2.15 -2.77
C VAL A 22 1.57 3.38 -1.89
N VAL A 23 2.35 4.38 -2.23
CA VAL A 23 2.57 5.59 -1.43
C VAL A 23 2.15 6.85 -2.20
N GLY A 24 2.04 7.96 -1.51
CA GLY A 24 1.67 9.24 -2.11
C GLY A 24 0.81 10.08 -1.16
N PRO A 25 0.45 11.29 -1.55
CA PRO A 25 -0.43 12.14 -0.76
C PRO A 25 -1.77 11.47 -0.46
N VAL A 26 -2.45 11.92 0.58
CA VAL A 26 -3.82 11.44 0.87
C VAL A 26 -4.76 11.75 -0.29
N ARG A 27 -5.74 10.88 -0.50
CA ARG A 27 -6.81 11.05 -1.51
C ARG A 27 -6.34 11.13 -2.97
N THR A 28 -5.19 10.58 -3.30
CA THR A 28 -4.67 10.54 -4.69
C THR A 28 -5.10 9.31 -5.48
N GLY A 29 -5.96 8.45 -4.93
CA GLY A 29 -6.44 7.25 -5.62
C GLY A 29 -5.62 5.99 -5.35
N LYS A 30 -4.75 5.97 -4.33
CA LYS A 30 -3.95 4.78 -3.96
C LYS A 30 -4.81 3.54 -3.77
N SER A 31 -5.82 3.61 -2.95
CA SER A 31 -6.73 2.48 -2.67
C SER A 31 -7.50 2.04 -3.92
N THR A 32 -7.85 2.96 -4.81
CA THR A 32 -8.46 2.63 -6.10
C THR A 32 -7.48 1.88 -6.99
N PHE A 33 -6.23 2.31 -7.04
CA PHE A 33 -5.18 1.60 -7.77
C PHE A 33 -4.98 0.19 -7.22
N ILE A 34 -4.84 0.05 -5.89
CA ILE A 34 -4.67 -1.25 -5.22
C ILE A 34 -5.84 -2.18 -5.58
N LYS A 35 -7.06 -1.69 -5.45
CA LYS A 35 -8.25 -2.47 -5.79
C LYS A 35 -8.21 -2.97 -7.22
N ARG A 36 -7.93 -2.10 -8.19
CA ARG A 36 -7.85 -2.46 -9.60
C ARG A 36 -6.70 -3.42 -9.92
N PHE A 37 -5.55 -3.19 -9.34
CA PHE A 37 -4.42 -4.10 -9.49
C PHE A 37 -4.76 -5.50 -8.96
N MET A 38 -5.36 -5.59 -7.79
CA MET A 38 -5.81 -6.84 -7.21
C MET A 38 -6.85 -7.55 -8.09
N GLU A 39 -7.86 -6.83 -8.56
CA GLU A 39 -8.93 -7.39 -9.41
C GLU A 39 -8.42 -7.93 -10.75
N LEU A 40 -7.44 -7.27 -11.35
CA LEU A 40 -6.95 -7.58 -12.68
C LEU A 40 -5.76 -8.53 -12.71
N MET A 41 -4.87 -8.45 -11.71
CA MET A 41 -3.58 -9.13 -11.75
C MET A 41 -3.43 -10.22 -10.69
N VAL A 42 -4.09 -10.09 -9.56
CA VAL A 42 -3.85 -10.99 -8.42
C VAL A 42 -4.98 -11.99 -8.21
N LEU A 43 -6.23 -11.52 -8.18
CA LEU A 43 -7.38 -12.40 -7.94
C LEU A 43 -7.55 -13.49 -9.00
N PRO A 44 -7.27 -13.27 -10.31
CA PRO A 44 -7.36 -14.31 -11.31
C PRO A 44 -6.38 -15.47 -11.08
N GLU A 45 -5.25 -15.22 -10.43
CA GLU A 45 -4.22 -16.22 -10.15
C GLU A 45 -4.53 -17.08 -8.91
N ILE A 46 -5.53 -16.71 -8.13
CA ILE A 46 -5.91 -17.45 -6.92
C ILE A 46 -6.83 -18.61 -7.29
N GLN A 47 -6.30 -19.82 -7.22
CA GLN A 47 -7.05 -21.05 -7.55
C GLN A 47 -8.06 -21.46 -6.46
N SER A 48 -7.76 -21.15 -5.19
CA SER A 48 -8.66 -21.47 -4.07
C SER A 48 -9.79 -20.46 -3.98
N GLU A 49 -11.03 -20.91 -4.13
CA GLU A 49 -12.22 -20.06 -4.02
C GLU A 49 -12.33 -19.40 -2.64
N ALA A 50 -12.04 -20.14 -1.56
CA ALA A 50 -12.05 -19.59 -0.20
C ALA A 50 -10.99 -18.51 -0.01
N PHE A 51 -9.81 -18.67 -0.59
CA PHE A 51 -8.75 -17.65 -0.53
C PHE A 51 -9.08 -16.47 -1.44
N SER A 52 -9.62 -16.70 -2.62
CA SER A 52 -10.09 -15.64 -3.52
C SER A 52 -11.16 -14.77 -2.86
N GLN A 53 -12.13 -15.41 -2.18
CA GLN A 53 -13.16 -14.66 -1.46
C GLN A 53 -12.56 -13.83 -0.32
N ARG A 54 -11.66 -14.40 0.47
CA ARG A 54 -10.96 -13.65 1.54
C ARG A 54 -10.18 -12.47 0.98
N ALA A 55 -9.41 -12.67 -0.09
CA ALA A 55 -8.66 -11.62 -0.74
C ALA A 55 -9.58 -10.49 -1.29
N ARG A 56 -10.78 -10.83 -1.77
CA ARG A 56 -11.80 -9.84 -2.16
C ARG A 56 -12.31 -9.02 -0.98
N ASP A 57 -12.53 -9.67 0.16
CA ASP A 57 -13.01 -9.01 1.38
C ASP A 57 -11.95 -8.07 1.99
N GLU A 58 -10.68 -8.31 1.69
CA GLU A 58 -9.55 -7.48 2.11
C GLU A 58 -9.32 -6.26 1.22
N LEU A 59 -9.98 -6.17 0.06
CA LEU A 59 -9.81 -5.04 -0.86
C LEU A 59 -10.15 -3.71 -0.19
N PRO A 60 -9.38 -2.65 -0.47
CA PRO A 60 -9.70 -1.34 0.03
C PRO A 60 -11.09 -0.90 -0.45
N GLN A 61 -11.93 -0.50 0.49
CA GLN A 61 -13.21 0.09 0.17
C GLN A 61 -13.03 1.57 -0.15
N SER A 62 -13.78 2.06 -1.13
CA SER A 62 -13.76 3.48 -1.47
C SER A 62 -14.18 4.32 -0.25
N ALA A 63 -13.26 5.14 0.22
CA ALA A 63 -13.45 5.98 1.39
C ALA A 63 -14.10 7.34 1.06
N ALA A 64 -14.88 7.41 -0.01
CA ALA A 64 -15.57 8.64 -0.39
C ALA A 64 -16.41 9.17 0.79
N GLY A 65 -16.00 10.30 1.34
CA GLY A 65 -16.71 10.98 2.43
C GLY A 65 -16.50 10.42 3.83
N ARG A 66 -15.67 9.40 4.04
CA ARG A 66 -15.38 8.85 5.38
C ARG A 66 -14.09 9.43 5.96
N THR A 67 -14.10 9.64 7.27
CA THR A 67 -12.89 9.99 8.03
C THR A 67 -11.93 8.80 8.02
N ILE A 68 -10.65 9.07 7.75
CA ILE A 68 -9.59 8.05 7.83
C ILE A 68 -9.42 7.66 9.30
N MET A 69 -9.58 6.37 9.61
CA MET A 69 -9.63 5.88 11.00
C MET A 69 -8.29 5.33 11.50
N THR A 70 -7.39 4.91 10.60
CA THR A 70 -6.10 4.33 10.96
C THR A 70 -4.98 4.91 10.12
N THR A 71 -3.78 4.94 10.70
CA THR A 71 -2.53 5.31 10.03
C THR A 71 -1.66 4.08 9.76
N GLU A 72 -2.10 2.89 10.17
CA GLU A 72 -1.36 1.66 9.96
C GLU A 72 -1.38 1.23 8.50
N PRO A 73 -0.22 0.84 7.94
CA PRO A 73 -0.16 0.19 6.65
C PRO A 73 -0.88 -1.16 6.68
N LYS A 74 -1.56 -1.48 5.60
CA LYS A 74 -2.26 -2.76 5.44
C LYS A 74 -1.69 -3.54 4.27
N PHE A 75 -1.36 -4.82 4.51
CA PHE A 75 -1.00 -5.73 3.43
C PHE A 75 -2.25 -6.24 2.71
N VAL A 76 -2.23 -6.22 1.39
CA VAL A 76 -3.36 -6.63 0.54
C VAL A 76 -2.85 -7.52 -0.60
N PRO A 77 -3.21 -8.78 -0.66
CA PRO A 77 -3.85 -9.54 0.40
C PRO A 77 -2.90 -9.80 1.58
N GLU A 78 -3.40 -10.27 2.71
CA GLU A 78 -2.57 -10.58 3.88
C GLU A 78 -1.51 -11.64 3.55
N GLN A 79 -1.85 -12.63 2.74
CA GLN A 79 -0.93 -13.65 2.25
C GLN A 79 -0.51 -13.35 0.81
N ALA A 80 0.80 -13.41 0.54
CA ALA A 80 1.32 -13.21 -0.80
C ALA A 80 0.79 -14.25 -1.79
N VAL A 81 0.44 -13.80 -3.00
CA VAL A 81 -0.08 -14.61 -4.09
C VAL A 81 0.98 -14.80 -5.15
N SER A 82 1.13 -16.02 -5.65
CA SER A 82 1.99 -16.30 -6.81
C SER A 82 1.32 -15.82 -8.08
N ILE A 83 2.09 -15.11 -8.88
CA ILE A 83 1.72 -14.67 -10.23
C ILE A 83 2.68 -15.36 -11.20
N ASP A 84 2.13 -16.07 -12.15
CA ASP A 84 2.88 -16.70 -13.23
C ASP A 84 2.83 -15.80 -14.47
N LEU A 85 4.00 -15.52 -15.02
CA LEU A 85 4.16 -14.73 -16.24
C LEU A 85 4.22 -15.63 -17.48
N GLU A 86 3.82 -15.08 -18.62
CA GLU A 86 3.79 -15.80 -19.91
C GLU A 86 5.17 -16.35 -20.34
N ASP A 87 6.25 -15.76 -19.88
CA ASP A 87 7.63 -16.19 -20.13
C ASP A 87 8.10 -17.35 -19.22
N GLY A 88 7.23 -17.83 -18.33
CA GLY A 88 7.49 -18.89 -17.38
C GLY A 88 8.15 -18.44 -16.08
N ALA A 89 8.38 -17.15 -15.89
CA ALA A 89 8.80 -16.61 -14.61
C ALA A 89 7.63 -16.55 -13.64
N SER A 90 7.88 -16.82 -12.37
CA SER A 90 6.88 -16.65 -11.31
C SER A 90 7.43 -15.85 -10.14
N PHE A 91 6.58 -15.10 -9.48
CA PHE A 91 6.92 -14.38 -8.26
C PHE A 91 5.70 -14.31 -7.34
N ARG A 92 5.94 -14.16 -6.05
CA ARG A 92 4.88 -13.93 -5.09
C ARG A 92 4.78 -12.44 -4.78
N THR A 93 3.58 -11.93 -4.74
CA THR A 93 3.36 -10.50 -4.49
C THR A 93 2.25 -10.23 -3.51
N ARG A 94 2.33 -9.09 -2.89
CA ARG A 94 1.24 -8.38 -2.21
C ARG A 94 1.51 -6.89 -2.25
N LEU A 95 0.44 -6.11 -2.16
CA LEU A 95 0.52 -4.67 -2.09
C LEU A 95 0.47 -4.22 -0.64
N ILE A 96 0.99 -3.03 -0.38
CA ILE A 96 0.93 -2.39 0.93
C ILE A 96 0.19 -1.08 0.74
N ASP A 97 -1.03 -1.02 1.30
CA ASP A 97 -1.83 0.20 1.34
C ASP A 97 -1.42 1.03 2.55
N CYS A 98 -1.14 2.30 2.33
CA CYS A 98 -0.90 3.25 3.40
C CYS A 98 -1.81 4.47 3.25
N VAL A 99 -2.05 5.14 4.36
CA VAL A 99 -2.88 6.36 4.39
C VAL A 99 -2.35 7.43 3.44
N GLY A 100 -1.03 7.56 3.33
CA GLY A 100 -0.38 8.64 2.61
C GLY A 100 -0.03 9.81 3.51
N TYR A 101 0.82 10.67 3.01
CA TYR A 101 1.24 11.87 3.73
C TYR A 101 0.35 13.07 3.37
N MET A 102 0.36 14.06 4.25
CA MET A 102 -0.39 15.29 4.05
C MET A 102 0.42 16.28 3.20
N VAL A 103 -0.29 16.99 2.32
CA VAL A 103 0.26 18.12 1.56
C VAL A 103 -0.49 19.39 1.95
N PRO A 104 0.12 20.58 1.78
CA PRO A 104 -0.56 21.84 2.04
C PRO A 104 -1.90 21.91 1.28
N GLY A 105 -2.98 22.25 1.98
CA GLY A 105 -4.33 22.31 1.42
C GLY A 105 -5.12 21.00 1.44
N ALA A 106 -4.53 19.89 1.85
CA ALA A 106 -5.26 18.64 2.02
C ALA A 106 -6.25 18.73 3.20
N MET A 107 -7.48 18.27 2.98
CA MET A 107 -8.51 18.25 4.02
C MET A 107 -8.44 16.97 4.86
N GLY A 108 -8.85 17.06 6.14
CA GLY A 108 -9.06 15.90 7.01
C GLY A 108 -7.96 15.65 8.05
N HIS A 109 -7.01 16.57 8.19
CA HIS A 109 -5.97 16.53 9.22
C HIS A 109 -6.33 17.38 10.47
N GLU A 110 -7.36 18.21 10.34
CA GLU A 110 -7.84 19.05 11.44
C GLU A 110 -9.25 18.62 11.85
N GLU A 111 -9.50 18.68 13.15
CA GLU A 111 -10.80 18.54 13.74
C GLU A 111 -11.04 19.74 14.67
N ASN A 112 -12.10 20.51 14.39
CA ASN A 112 -12.42 21.76 15.13
C ASN A 112 -11.24 22.76 15.18
N GLU A 113 -10.59 23.01 14.03
CA GLU A 113 -9.44 23.92 13.89
C GLU A 113 -8.20 23.52 14.73
N LYS A 114 -8.11 22.26 15.14
CA LYS A 114 -6.96 21.71 15.86
C LYS A 114 -6.43 20.49 15.14
N PRO A 115 -5.12 20.22 15.24
CA PRO A 115 -4.54 18.97 14.73
C PRO A 115 -5.27 17.76 15.33
N ARG A 116 -5.75 16.88 14.47
CA ARG A 116 -6.37 15.64 14.90
C ARG A 116 -5.31 14.72 15.50
N MET A 117 -5.50 14.34 16.76
CA MET A 117 -4.62 13.40 17.46
C MET A 117 -5.06 11.96 17.20
N VAL A 118 -4.09 11.08 16.99
CA VAL A 118 -4.32 9.66 16.71
C VAL A 118 -3.33 8.77 17.47
N LYS A 119 -3.77 7.57 17.80
CA LYS A 119 -2.87 6.51 18.24
C LYS A 119 -2.21 5.86 17.04
N SER A 120 -0.95 5.53 17.20
CA SER A 120 -0.17 4.86 16.18
C SER A 120 0.73 3.80 16.84
N PRO A 121 0.96 2.66 16.21
CA PRO A 121 1.81 1.60 16.78
C PRO A 121 3.26 2.01 17.02
N TRP A 122 3.68 3.13 16.46
CA TRP A 122 5.08 3.61 16.52
C TRP A 122 5.34 4.64 17.62
N PHE A 123 4.30 5.04 18.34
CA PHE A 123 4.39 6.05 19.39
C PHE A 123 3.64 5.58 20.64
N ASP A 124 4.23 5.82 21.81
CA ASP A 124 3.61 5.48 23.09
C ASP A 124 2.43 6.40 23.44
N GLU A 125 2.46 7.62 22.92
CA GLU A 125 1.44 8.64 23.12
C GLU A 125 0.69 8.96 21.81
N GLU A 126 -0.45 9.64 21.93
CA GLU A 126 -1.15 10.18 20.77
C GLU A 126 -0.31 11.27 20.10
N VAL A 127 -0.24 11.22 18.79
CA VAL A 127 0.48 12.18 17.96
C VAL A 127 -0.45 12.80 16.93
N PRO A 128 -0.11 13.96 16.35
CA PRO A 128 -0.85 14.52 15.25
C PRO A 128 -0.95 13.53 14.08
N PHE A 129 -2.11 13.53 13.42
CA PHE A 129 -2.40 12.60 12.31
C PHE A 129 -1.36 12.68 11.18
N ASP A 130 -0.92 13.87 10.82
CA ASP A 130 0.11 14.10 9.80
C ASP A 130 1.45 13.44 10.17
N VAL A 131 1.87 13.55 11.42
CA VAL A 131 3.09 12.90 11.93
C VAL A 131 2.97 11.38 11.87
N ALA A 132 1.84 10.82 12.29
CA ALA A 132 1.60 9.38 12.23
C ALA A 132 1.54 8.89 10.78
N ALA A 133 0.89 9.62 9.88
CA ALA A 133 0.76 9.28 8.47
C ALA A 133 2.10 9.34 7.73
N GLU A 134 2.91 10.36 7.99
CA GLU A 134 4.27 10.46 7.44
C GLU A 134 5.16 9.33 7.93
N THR A 135 5.14 9.03 9.23
CA THR A 135 5.89 7.90 9.81
C THR A 135 5.49 6.58 9.18
N GLY A 136 4.19 6.32 9.05
CA GLY A 136 3.67 5.11 8.39
C GLY A 136 4.12 5.00 6.94
N THR A 137 4.04 6.09 6.18
CA THR A 137 4.50 6.14 4.79
C THR A 137 6.01 5.86 4.69
N ARG A 138 6.81 6.47 5.56
CA ARG A 138 8.25 6.23 5.63
C ARG A 138 8.59 4.77 5.93
N LYS A 139 7.90 4.16 6.86
CA LYS A 139 8.08 2.73 7.20
C LYS A 139 7.73 1.82 6.03
N VAL A 140 6.65 2.10 5.31
CA VAL A 140 6.30 1.36 4.09
C VAL A 140 7.43 1.42 3.09
N ILE A 141 8.00 2.59 2.83
CA ILE A 141 9.08 2.76 1.86
C ILE A 141 10.38 2.07 2.32
N CYS A 142 10.78 2.30 3.58
CA CYS A 142 12.12 1.92 4.04
C CYS A 142 12.19 0.48 4.57
N GLU A 143 11.10 -0.04 5.13
CA GLU A 143 11.14 -1.29 5.90
C GLU A 143 10.29 -2.41 5.27
N HIS A 144 9.21 -2.09 4.55
CA HIS A 144 8.23 -3.08 4.12
C HIS A 144 8.17 -3.32 2.62
N SER A 145 8.58 -2.35 1.79
CA SER A 145 8.46 -2.44 0.33
C SER A 145 9.73 -2.95 -0.32
N THR A 146 9.57 -3.80 -1.32
CA THR A 146 10.61 -4.12 -2.31
C THR A 146 10.66 -3.05 -3.39
N ILE A 147 9.46 -2.60 -3.81
CA ILE A 147 9.25 -1.56 -4.82
C ILE A 147 8.26 -0.55 -4.26
N GLY A 148 8.60 0.73 -4.35
CA GLY A 148 7.68 1.82 -4.04
C GLY A 148 7.02 2.37 -5.30
N LEU A 149 5.69 2.43 -5.30
CA LEU A 149 4.90 3.04 -6.34
C LEU A 149 4.25 4.31 -5.80
N VAL A 150 4.62 5.43 -6.39
CA VAL A 150 4.08 6.74 -6.00
C VAL A 150 2.86 7.08 -6.85
N VAL A 151 1.72 7.25 -6.17
CA VAL A 151 0.48 7.70 -6.81
C VAL A 151 0.25 9.16 -6.45
N THR A 152 0.16 10.00 -7.46
CA THR A 152 -0.06 11.44 -7.31
C THR A 152 -1.13 11.92 -8.29
N THR A 153 -1.62 13.13 -8.09
CA THR A 153 -2.51 13.82 -9.03
C THR A 153 -1.70 14.73 -9.95
N ASP A 154 -2.33 15.22 -11.01
CA ASP A 154 -1.77 16.15 -12.00
C ASP A 154 -1.65 17.61 -11.50
N GLY A 155 -1.77 17.83 -10.20
CA GLY A 155 -1.69 19.15 -9.59
C GLY A 155 -3.04 19.83 -9.38
N SER A 156 -4.12 19.09 -9.54
CA SER A 156 -5.48 19.55 -9.21
C SER A 156 -5.83 19.33 -7.74
#